data_16f953fca17806e8329cd1e2c814a59f
#
_entry.id   16f953fca17806e8329cd1e2c814a59f
#
_cell.length_a   1.000
_cell.length_b   1.000
_cell.length_c   1.000
_cell.angle_alpha   90.00
_cell.angle_beta   90.00
_cell.angle_gamma   90.00
#
_symmetry.space_group_name_H-M   'P 1'
#
loop_
_entity.id
_entity.type
_entity.pdbx_description
1 polymer ?
#
loop_
_entity_poly.entity_id
_entity_poly.type
_entity_poly.pdbx_seq_one_letter_code
_entity_poly.pdbx_strand_id
1 'polypeptide(L)'
;DYFPNDATQWSDFDDDGFGDNWANSSWTDRQSSWPGEMVTDASTQDACPTRSGTSWRADTLGCPDSDGDGWYDAMDAFSNDATQWEDADMDGYGDNASGNEADACPSIAGNSTLDRFGCVDSDGDGYSNADLMWDYDNGADAFPDDPSQWADGDNDGYGDNPSGLTPDACPTIRDTSNIDRYGCVDTDGDGISDPDDEWTLSDGADACISGVGNSTADRTGCFDGDGDGYS
;
A
#
# COMPACT_ATOMS: atom_id res chain seq x y z
N ASP A 1 -41.23 -18.40 27.35
CA ASP A 1 -41.30 -17.50 26.23
C ASP A 1 -40.26 -16.40 26.41
N TYR A 2 -39.24 -16.40 25.58
CA TYR A 2 -38.18 -15.40 25.62
C TYR A 2 -38.64 -14.06 25.01
N PHE A 3 -39.58 -14.11 24.07
CA PHE A 3 -40.04 -12.95 23.30
C PHE A 3 -41.56 -12.69 23.52
N PRO A 4 -42.02 -12.30 24.75
CA PRO A 4 -43.43 -12.20 25.06
C PRO A 4 -44.23 -11.15 24.28
N ASN A 5 -43.56 -10.30 23.54
CA ASN A 5 -44.16 -9.28 22.66
C ASN A 5 -44.05 -9.61 21.16
N ASP A 6 -43.44 -10.74 20.80
CA ASP A 6 -43.30 -11.20 19.44
C ASP A 6 -43.95 -12.58 19.26
N ALA A 7 -45.10 -12.59 18.62
CA ALA A 7 -45.86 -13.84 18.41
C ALA A 7 -45.20 -14.82 17.41
N THR A 8 -44.11 -14.44 16.82
CA THR A 8 -43.36 -15.26 15.84
C THR A 8 -42.11 -15.86 16.42
N GLN A 9 -41.69 -15.43 17.63
CA GLN A 9 -40.51 -15.91 18.33
C GLN A 9 -40.87 -16.32 19.77
N TRP A 10 -40.32 -17.41 20.28
CA TRP A 10 -40.56 -17.90 21.66
C TRP A 10 -39.37 -18.60 22.31
N SER A 11 -38.33 -18.91 21.54
CA SER A 11 -37.10 -19.52 22.04
C SER A 11 -35.86 -18.75 21.55
N ASP A 12 -34.83 -18.80 22.39
CA ASP A 12 -33.52 -18.25 22.17
C ASP A 12 -32.55 -19.25 22.84
N PHE A 13 -31.93 -20.08 22.04
CA PHE A 13 -31.19 -21.24 22.54
C PHE A 13 -29.78 -20.87 23.04
N ASP A 14 -29.18 -19.86 22.47
CA ASP A 14 -27.83 -19.41 22.80
C ASP A 14 -27.78 -18.08 23.58
N ASP A 15 -28.97 -17.58 23.93
CA ASP A 15 -29.17 -16.40 24.80
C ASP A 15 -28.57 -15.10 24.24
N ASP A 16 -28.63 -14.88 22.93
CA ASP A 16 -28.07 -13.68 22.30
C ASP A 16 -29.10 -12.57 22.02
N GLY A 17 -30.37 -12.87 22.20
CA GLY A 17 -31.47 -11.94 22.04
C GLY A 17 -32.15 -11.98 20.66
N PHE A 18 -31.73 -12.88 19.78
CA PHE A 18 -32.39 -13.17 18.54
C PHE A 18 -33.18 -14.47 18.62
N GLY A 19 -34.26 -14.57 17.87
CA GLY A 19 -35.17 -15.71 18.00
C GLY A 19 -34.84 -16.85 17.07
N ASP A 20 -34.95 -18.10 17.59
CA ASP A 20 -34.61 -19.32 16.86
C ASP A 20 -35.53 -19.62 15.68
N ASN A 21 -36.77 -19.08 15.64
CA ASN A 21 -37.69 -19.39 14.55
C ASN A 21 -37.31 -18.66 13.27
N TRP A 22 -37.54 -19.29 12.14
CA TRP A 22 -37.16 -18.75 10.83
C TRP A 22 -38.31 -18.78 9.82
N ALA A 23 -38.31 -17.85 8.86
CA ALA A 23 -39.22 -17.81 7.73
C ALA A 23 -38.49 -18.05 6.38
N ASN A 24 -37.16 -18.06 6.38
CA ASN A 24 -36.38 -18.25 5.16
C ASN A 24 -36.45 -19.71 4.69
N SER A 25 -37.22 -19.97 3.63
CA SER A 25 -37.41 -21.31 3.06
C SER A 25 -36.14 -21.89 2.41
N SER A 26 -35.09 -21.11 2.21
CA SER A 26 -33.80 -21.59 1.72
C SER A 26 -32.95 -22.26 2.80
N TRP A 27 -33.27 -22.04 4.07
CA TRP A 27 -32.60 -22.67 5.21
C TRP A 27 -33.09 -24.11 5.45
N THR A 28 -32.98 -24.94 4.44
CA THR A 28 -33.54 -26.30 4.42
C THR A 28 -32.81 -27.29 5.31
N ASP A 29 -31.57 -27.04 5.67
CA ASP A 29 -30.73 -27.84 6.56
C ASP A 29 -31.11 -27.70 8.05
N ARG A 30 -31.85 -26.63 8.40
CA ARG A 30 -32.33 -26.39 9.76
C ARG A 30 -33.43 -27.31 10.25
N GLN A 31 -34.11 -28.01 9.37
CA GLN A 31 -35.35 -28.75 9.69
C GLN A 31 -35.22 -29.93 10.66
N SER A 32 -34.02 -30.38 11.01
CA SER A 32 -33.87 -31.59 11.84
C SER A 32 -32.85 -31.50 12.98
N SER A 33 -32.03 -30.49 13.03
CA SER A 33 -30.92 -30.39 14.01
C SER A 33 -30.74 -29.03 14.69
N TRP A 34 -31.51 -28.04 14.29
CA TRP A 34 -31.40 -26.68 14.82
C TRP A 34 -32.56 -26.38 15.77
N PRO A 35 -32.34 -25.52 16.79
CA PRO A 35 -33.45 -25.03 17.60
C PRO A 35 -34.40 -24.15 16.78
N GLY A 36 -35.65 -24.02 17.26
CA GLY A 36 -36.68 -23.26 16.58
C GLY A 36 -37.51 -24.06 15.55
N GLU A 37 -38.42 -23.36 14.93
CA GLU A 37 -39.36 -23.90 13.92
C GLU A 37 -39.53 -22.93 12.76
N MET A 38 -39.97 -23.47 11.61
CA MET A 38 -40.32 -22.62 10.47
C MET A 38 -41.68 -21.92 10.74
N VAL A 39 -41.65 -20.61 10.88
CA VAL A 39 -42.82 -19.77 11.15
C VAL A 39 -42.95 -18.72 10.05
N THR A 40 -44.12 -18.68 9.39
CA THR A 40 -44.37 -17.66 8.38
C THR A 40 -44.25 -16.25 9.00
N ASP A 41 -43.49 -15.39 8.36
CA ASP A 41 -43.25 -14.02 8.81
C ASP A 41 -42.46 -13.92 10.15
N ALA A 42 -41.66 -14.94 10.54
CA ALA A 42 -40.79 -14.84 11.70
C ALA A 42 -39.91 -13.57 11.59
N SER A 43 -39.96 -12.78 12.66
CA SER A 43 -39.13 -11.59 12.81
C SER A 43 -37.81 -11.91 13.49
N THR A 44 -36.81 -11.05 13.40
CA THR A 44 -35.51 -11.17 14.09
C THR A 44 -34.92 -12.60 14.11
N GLN A 45 -34.96 -13.28 12.95
CA GLN A 45 -34.55 -14.66 12.78
C GLN A 45 -33.06 -14.81 13.04
N ASP A 46 -32.69 -15.56 14.05
CA ASP A 46 -31.31 -15.88 14.30
C ASP A 46 -30.72 -16.78 13.18
N ALA A 47 -29.67 -16.31 12.57
CA ALA A 47 -28.95 -17.06 11.54
C ALA A 47 -28.00 -18.11 12.11
N CYS A 48 -27.60 -17.97 13.39
CA CYS A 48 -26.66 -18.85 14.09
C CYS A 48 -27.19 -19.38 15.43
N PRO A 49 -28.40 -19.97 15.54
CA PRO A 49 -29.13 -20.21 16.79
C PRO A 49 -28.48 -21.24 17.76
N THR A 50 -27.21 -21.52 17.63
CA THR A 50 -26.39 -22.36 18.52
C THR A 50 -25.07 -21.70 18.89
N ARG A 51 -24.87 -20.46 18.44
CA ARG A 51 -23.64 -19.71 18.63
C ARG A 51 -23.99 -18.23 18.83
N SER A 52 -24.08 -17.82 20.06
CA SER A 52 -24.38 -16.44 20.44
C SER A 52 -23.53 -15.43 19.68
N GLY A 53 -24.17 -14.39 19.15
CA GLY A 53 -23.50 -13.36 18.38
C GLY A 53 -24.23 -12.03 18.38
N THR A 54 -23.59 -11.04 17.78
CA THR A 54 -24.06 -9.64 17.77
C THR A 54 -24.26 -9.08 16.37
N SER A 55 -23.99 -9.87 15.34
CA SER A 55 -24.21 -9.45 13.95
C SER A 55 -25.67 -9.00 13.75
N TRP A 56 -25.83 -7.84 13.13
CA TRP A 56 -27.15 -7.23 12.93
C TRP A 56 -27.57 -7.16 11.46
N ARG A 57 -26.82 -7.74 10.55
CA ARG A 57 -27.19 -7.81 9.12
C ARG A 57 -28.22 -8.89 8.89
N ALA A 58 -29.17 -8.64 8.03
CA ALA A 58 -30.38 -9.44 7.86
C ALA A 58 -30.16 -10.94 7.64
N ASP A 59 -29.12 -11.31 6.90
CA ASP A 59 -28.85 -12.72 6.54
C ASP A 59 -27.93 -13.43 7.56
N THR A 60 -27.34 -12.67 8.50
CA THR A 60 -26.38 -13.16 9.49
C THR A 60 -26.71 -12.70 10.90
N LEU A 61 -27.96 -12.25 11.11
CA LEU A 61 -28.44 -11.78 12.39
C LEU A 61 -28.18 -12.81 13.50
N GLY A 62 -27.65 -12.42 14.65
CA GLY A 62 -27.31 -13.33 15.74
C GLY A 62 -26.02 -14.14 15.55
N CYS A 63 -25.33 -13.99 14.45
CA CYS A 63 -24.04 -14.68 14.27
C CYS A 63 -22.88 -13.97 14.98
N PRO A 64 -21.81 -14.70 15.36
CA PRO A 64 -20.62 -14.11 15.94
C PRO A 64 -20.08 -12.94 15.12
N ASP A 65 -19.79 -11.85 15.80
CA ASP A 65 -19.28 -10.60 15.23
C ASP A 65 -18.31 -10.05 16.28
N SER A 66 -17.01 -10.22 16.01
CA SER A 66 -15.98 -10.02 17.03
C SER A 66 -15.62 -8.56 17.25
N ASP A 67 -15.77 -7.70 16.25
CA ASP A 67 -15.45 -6.28 16.33
C ASP A 67 -16.67 -5.35 16.39
N GLY A 68 -17.86 -5.89 16.12
CA GLY A 68 -19.15 -5.21 16.32
C GLY A 68 -19.57 -4.31 15.17
N ASP A 69 -19.06 -4.53 13.97
CA ASP A 69 -19.43 -3.74 12.78
C ASP A 69 -20.71 -4.25 12.09
N GLY A 70 -21.20 -5.40 12.55
CA GLY A 70 -22.40 -6.06 12.07
C GLY A 70 -22.18 -7.13 11.01
N TRP A 71 -20.96 -7.32 10.53
CA TRP A 71 -20.62 -8.46 9.72
C TRP A 71 -20.33 -9.68 10.59
N TYR A 72 -20.74 -10.84 10.09
CA TYR A 72 -20.43 -12.11 10.71
C TYR A 72 -18.97 -12.50 10.46
N ASP A 73 -18.22 -12.88 11.52
CA ASP A 73 -16.80 -13.21 11.47
C ASP A 73 -16.38 -14.11 10.28
N ALA A 74 -17.25 -15.06 9.87
CA ALA A 74 -16.93 -15.96 8.77
C ALA A 74 -17.16 -15.36 7.37
N MET A 75 -17.77 -14.20 7.29
CA MET A 75 -18.02 -13.44 6.06
C MET A 75 -17.31 -12.09 6.07
N ASP A 76 -16.60 -11.82 7.14
CA ASP A 76 -15.81 -10.63 7.35
C ASP A 76 -14.34 -10.95 7.10
N ALA A 77 -13.73 -10.26 6.13
CA ALA A 77 -12.32 -10.39 5.83
C ALA A 77 -11.44 -9.85 6.97
N PHE A 78 -11.99 -8.93 7.78
CA PHE A 78 -11.27 -8.23 8.85
C PHE A 78 -11.99 -8.30 10.20
N SER A 79 -12.35 -9.47 10.66
CA SER A 79 -13.18 -9.74 11.85
C SER A 79 -12.66 -9.18 13.20
N ASN A 80 -11.62 -8.36 13.20
CA ASN A 80 -11.10 -7.62 14.36
C ASN A 80 -10.90 -6.14 14.03
N ASP A 81 -11.39 -5.64 12.90
CA ASP A 81 -11.34 -4.23 12.51
C ASP A 81 -12.72 -3.75 12.02
N ALA A 82 -13.50 -3.20 12.91
CA ALA A 82 -14.85 -2.67 12.63
C ALA A 82 -14.92 -1.56 11.56
N THR A 83 -13.81 -1.20 10.96
CA THR A 83 -13.75 -0.23 9.86
C THR A 83 -13.57 -0.88 8.50
N GLN A 84 -13.30 -2.18 8.44
CA GLN A 84 -13.08 -2.96 7.22
C GLN A 84 -13.84 -4.29 7.29
N TRP A 85 -14.38 -4.78 6.18
CA TRP A 85 -15.12 -6.06 6.12
C TRP A 85 -15.00 -6.80 4.78
N GLU A 86 -14.44 -6.16 3.75
CA GLU A 86 -14.29 -6.71 2.40
C GLU A 86 -12.86 -6.52 1.92
N ASP A 87 -12.33 -7.52 1.22
CA ASP A 87 -11.01 -7.56 0.60
C ASP A 87 -11.18 -8.32 -0.72
N ALA A 88 -11.36 -7.58 -1.81
CA ALA A 88 -11.78 -8.15 -3.09
C ALA A 88 -10.65 -8.83 -3.85
N ASP A 89 -9.42 -8.37 -3.69
CA ASP A 89 -8.25 -8.93 -4.37
C ASP A 89 -7.36 -9.79 -3.46
N MET A 90 -7.68 -9.83 -2.15
CA MET A 90 -7.08 -10.71 -1.14
C MET A 90 -5.61 -10.38 -0.84
N ASP A 91 -5.27 -9.11 -0.77
CA ASP A 91 -3.94 -8.65 -0.43
C ASP A 91 -3.75 -8.29 1.06
N GLY A 92 -4.86 -8.25 1.80
CA GLY A 92 -4.87 -7.99 3.24
C GLY A 92 -5.16 -6.53 3.61
N TYR A 93 -5.48 -5.68 2.64
CA TYR A 93 -5.99 -4.33 2.85
C TYR A 93 -7.49 -4.27 2.53
N GLY A 94 -8.23 -3.46 3.29
CA GLY A 94 -9.69 -3.46 3.19
C GLY A 94 -10.25 -2.43 2.22
N ASP A 95 -11.31 -2.82 1.51
CA ASP A 95 -11.93 -2.04 0.42
C ASP A 95 -12.69 -0.79 0.90
N ASN A 96 -12.97 -0.66 2.19
CA ASN A 96 -13.62 0.56 2.70
C ASN A 96 -12.65 1.73 2.73
N ALA A 97 -12.74 2.62 1.77
CA ALA A 97 -11.88 3.79 1.63
C ALA A 97 -11.87 4.76 2.84
N SER A 98 -12.76 4.56 3.81
CA SER A 98 -12.81 5.34 5.06
C SER A 98 -12.34 4.54 6.27
N GLY A 99 -11.97 3.29 6.08
CA GLY A 99 -11.45 2.39 7.11
C GLY A 99 -9.97 2.61 7.41
N ASN A 100 -9.47 1.86 8.37
CA ASN A 100 -8.06 1.83 8.68
C ASN A 100 -7.28 1.21 7.50
N GLU A 101 -6.11 1.77 7.20
CA GLU A 101 -5.21 1.26 6.15
C GLU A 101 -5.97 0.85 4.89
N ALA A 102 -6.90 1.73 4.46
CA ALA A 102 -7.79 1.45 3.34
C ALA A 102 -7.01 1.18 2.06
N ASP A 103 -7.41 0.11 1.38
CA ASP A 103 -6.85 -0.24 0.08
C ASP A 103 -7.09 0.86 -0.96
N ALA A 104 -6.03 1.35 -1.54
CA ALA A 104 -6.08 2.34 -2.61
C ALA A 104 -6.22 1.70 -4.01
N CYS A 105 -6.03 0.38 -4.10
CA CYS A 105 -6.08 -0.41 -5.34
C CYS A 105 -7.00 -1.64 -5.27
N PRO A 106 -8.27 -1.55 -4.80
CA PRO A 106 -9.12 -2.65 -4.35
C PRO A 106 -9.51 -3.71 -5.39
N SER A 107 -8.80 -3.83 -6.46
CA SER A 107 -9.01 -4.82 -7.51
C SER A 107 -7.69 -5.36 -8.08
N ILE A 108 -6.56 -4.95 -7.52
CA ILE A 108 -5.22 -5.32 -7.97
C ILE A 108 -4.36 -5.51 -6.74
N ALA A 109 -4.23 -6.73 -6.28
CA ALA A 109 -3.44 -7.07 -5.11
C ALA A 109 -2.03 -6.49 -5.13
N GLY A 110 -1.67 -5.82 -4.05
CA GLY A 110 -0.37 -5.17 -3.89
C GLY A 110 0.18 -5.27 -2.48
N ASN A 111 1.27 -4.58 -2.22
CA ASN A 111 1.99 -4.69 -0.95
C ASN A 111 2.61 -3.38 -0.48
N SER A 112 2.29 -2.26 -1.12
CA SER A 112 2.76 -0.94 -0.69
C SER A 112 2.15 -0.53 0.66
N THR A 113 2.94 0.19 1.46
CA THR A 113 2.63 0.46 2.87
C THR A 113 2.88 1.89 3.31
N LEU A 114 3.47 2.73 2.48
CA LEU A 114 3.91 4.08 2.85
C LEU A 114 3.13 5.21 2.17
N ASP A 115 2.79 5.06 0.90
CA ASP A 115 2.06 6.07 0.12
C ASP A 115 0.59 5.70 -0.09
N ARG A 116 0.32 4.56 -0.71
CA ARG A 116 -1.00 3.98 -0.96
C ARG A 116 -0.99 2.52 -0.51
N PHE A 117 -1.78 2.19 0.48
CA PHE A 117 -1.90 0.80 0.95
C PHE A 117 -2.48 -0.09 -0.15
N GLY A 118 -1.99 -1.33 -0.26
CA GLY A 118 -2.54 -2.35 -1.14
C GLY A 118 -2.25 -2.16 -2.63
N CYS A 119 -1.45 -1.17 -3.03
CA CYS A 119 -1.06 -1.02 -4.43
C CYS A 119 0.22 -1.79 -4.75
N VAL A 120 0.47 -2.01 -6.05
CA VAL A 120 1.67 -2.74 -6.50
C VAL A 120 2.93 -1.97 -6.11
N ASP A 121 3.82 -2.64 -5.43
CA ASP A 121 5.16 -2.23 -5.05
C ASP A 121 6.10 -3.35 -5.49
N SER A 122 6.93 -3.10 -6.49
CA SER A 122 7.70 -4.15 -7.16
C SER A 122 8.96 -4.56 -6.44
N ASP A 123 9.63 -3.63 -5.77
CA ASP A 123 10.90 -3.88 -5.09
C ASP A 123 10.77 -4.01 -3.57
N GLY A 124 9.60 -3.62 -3.02
CA GLY A 124 9.28 -3.83 -1.62
C GLY A 124 9.78 -2.75 -0.68
N ASP A 125 9.99 -1.54 -1.16
CA ASP A 125 10.42 -0.41 -0.32
C ASP A 125 9.25 0.29 0.41
N GLY A 126 8.03 -0.04 0.04
CA GLY A 126 6.78 0.45 0.62
C GLY A 126 6.08 1.53 -0.19
N TYR A 127 6.73 2.06 -1.23
CA TYR A 127 6.10 3.00 -2.15
C TYR A 127 5.48 2.27 -3.35
N SER A 128 4.32 2.74 -3.80
CA SER A 128 3.61 2.12 -4.90
C SER A 128 4.17 2.52 -6.25
N ASN A 129 4.23 1.56 -7.18
CA ASN A 129 4.57 1.83 -8.57
C ASN A 129 3.62 2.87 -9.18
N ALA A 130 4.09 3.59 -10.18
CA ALA A 130 3.25 4.50 -10.97
C ALA A 130 2.13 3.76 -11.72
N ASP A 131 0.94 4.36 -11.78
CA ASP A 131 -0.19 3.92 -12.59
C ASP A 131 -0.85 5.08 -13.36
N LEU A 132 -2.00 4.85 -13.99
CA LEU A 132 -2.67 5.87 -14.80
C LEU A 132 -3.21 7.07 -14.00
N MET A 133 -3.37 6.94 -12.70
CA MET A 133 -3.95 7.95 -11.81
C MET A 133 -2.97 8.43 -10.73
N TRP A 134 -1.86 7.75 -10.59
CA TRP A 134 -0.82 8.02 -9.62
C TRP A 134 0.54 7.92 -10.29
N ASP A 135 1.13 9.06 -10.60
CA ASP A 135 2.42 9.19 -11.26
C ASP A 135 3.50 9.72 -10.30
N TYR A 136 4.70 9.92 -10.81
CA TYR A 136 5.83 10.43 -10.03
C TYR A 136 5.58 11.82 -9.45
N ASP A 137 4.83 12.68 -10.16
CA ASP A 137 4.45 14.02 -9.66
C ASP A 137 3.47 13.93 -8.47
N ASN A 138 2.76 12.82 -8.32
CA ASN A 138 1.86 12.54 -7.20
C ASN A 138 2.54 11.76 -6.06
N GLY A 139 3.77 11.29 -6.25
CA GLY A 139 4.55 10.56 -5.26
C GLY A 139 4.64 9.05 -5.47
N ALA A 140 4.33 8.57 -6.68
CA ALA A 140 4.64 7.19 -7.05
C ALA A 140 6.15 6.94 -7.02
N ASP A 141 6.52 5.70 -6.77
CA ASP A 141 7.90 5.26 -6.80
C ASP A 141 8.54 5.52 -8.18
N ALA A 142 9.60 6.34 -8.19
CA ALA A 142 10.37 6.68 -9.37
C ALA A 142 11.36 5.58 -9.78
N PHE A 143 11.67 4.65 -8.88
CA PHE A 143 12.66 3.59 -9.04
C PHE A 143 12.12 2.20 -8.70
N PRO A 144 11.06 1.69 -9.35
CA PRO A 144 10.32 0.50 -8.93
C PRO A 144 11.11 -0.83 -9.01
N ASP A 145 12.40 -0.78 -9.23
CA ASP A 145 13.32 -1.91 -9.23
C ASP A 145 14.50 -1.68 -8.26
N ASP A 146 14.53 -0.55 -7.51
CA ASP A 146 15.60 -0.23 -6.55
C ASP A 146 15.02 0.14 -5.17
N PRO A 147 14.94 -0.81 -4.22
CA PRO A 147 14.33 -0.60 -2.90
C PRO A 147 15.13 0.37 -2.00
N SER A 148 16.14 1.02 -2.51
CA SER A 148 16.88 2.05 -1.79
C SER A 148 16.54 3.47 -2.27
N GLN A 149 15.73 3.61 -3.33
CA GLN A 149 15.34 4.88 -3.93
C GLN A 149 13.85 4.85 -4.29
N TRP A 150 13.12 5.94 -4.10
CA TRP A 150 11.68 6.06 -4.42
C TRP A 150 11.29 7.43 -4.98
N ALA A 151 12.16 8.43 -4.87
CA ALA A 151 11.90 9.79 -5.34
C ALA A 151 13.02 10.28 -6.25
N ASP A 152 12.64 11.09 -7.25
CA ASP A 152 13.53 11.78 -8.20
C ASP A 152 12.94 13.16 -8.43
N GLY A 153 13.42 14.14 -7.66
CA GLY A 153 12.81 15.47 -7.56
C GLY A 153 12.97 16.35 -8.79
N ASP A 154 14.01 16.14 -9.60
CA ASP A 154 14.29 16.89 -10.82
C ASP A 154 14.18 16.05 -12.09
N ASN A 155 13.91 14.76 -11.96
CA ASN A 155 13.70 13.80 -13.04
C ASN A 155 14.95 13.62 -13.92
N ASP A 156 16.12 13.46 -13.31
CA ASP A 156 17.37 13.18 -14.03
C ASP A 156 17.74 11.68 -14.04
N GLY A 157 17.06 10.87 -13.22
CA GLY A 157 17.24 9.43 -13.14
C GLY A 157 18.13 8.99 -11.98
N TYR A 158 18.51 9.88 -11.09
CA TYR A 158 19.18 9.58 -9.83
C TYR A 158 18.22 9.84 -8.66
N GLY A 159 18.31 9.00 -7.61
CA GLY A 159 17.35 9.03 -6.52
C GLY A 159 17.74 9.94 -5.37
N ASP A 160 16.74 10.62 -4.81
CA ASP A 160 16.91 11.63 -3.76
C ASP A 160 17.31 11.06 -2.40
N ASN A 161 17.23 9.75 -2.18
CA ASN A 161 17.65 9.16 -0.91
C ASN A 161 19.18 9.11 -0.81
N PRO A 162 19.82 9.92 0.05
CA PRO A 162 21.27 10.00 0.15
C PRO A 162 21.93 8.72 0.70
N SER A 163 21.13 7.77 1.16
CA SER A 163 21.60 6.46 1.65
C SER A 163 21.35 5.33 0.65
N GLY A 164 20.72 5.63 -0.46
CA GLY A 164 20.42 4.67 -1.54
C GLY A 164 21.62 4.34 -2.41
N LEU A 165 21.38 3.49 -3.38
CA LEU A 165 22.35 3.22 -4.44
C LEU A 165 22.40 4.40 -5.39
N THR A 166 23.59 4.83 -5.81
CA THR A 166 23.78 5.98 -6.72
C THR A 166 22.92 7.20 -6.35
N PRO A 167 23.06 7.72 -5.12
CA PRO A 167 22.22 8.84 -4.66
C PRO A 167 22.51 10.09 -5.46
N ASP A 168 21.45 10.84 -5.76
CA ASP A 168 21.58 12.16 -6.34
C ASP A 168 22.28 13.12 -5.36
N ALA A 169 23.34 13.74 -5.80
CA ALA A 169 24.06 14.73 -5.02
C ALA A 169 23.51 16.16 -5.21
N CYS A 170 22.67 16.35 -6.23
CA CYS A 170 22.10 17.65 -6.62
C CYS A 170 20.58 17.59 -6.85
N PRO A 171 19.73 17.11 -5.90
CA PRO A 171 18.35 16.68 -6.10
C PRO A 171 17.33 17.75 -6.51
N THR A 172 17.77 18.85 -7.03
CA THR A 172 16.96 19.94 -7.58
C THR A 172 17.52 20.49 -8.89
N ILE A 173 18.54 19.85 -9.45
CA ILE A 173 19.27 20.31 -10.62
C ILE A 173 19.40 19.15 -11.60
N ARG A 174 18.46 19.02 -12.52
CA ARG A 174 18.46 18.01 -13.54
C ARG A 174 19.71 18.06 -14.41
N ASP A 175 20.66 17.15 -14.21
CA ASP A 175 21.87 17.04 -15.03
C ASP A 175 22.43 15.59 -15.04
N THR A 176 23.63 15.36 -15.57
CA THR A 176 24.08 14.06 -16.04
C THR A 176 25.42 13.58 -15.52
N SER A 177 26.03 14.27 -14.57
CA SER A 177 27.29 13.79 -13.98
C SER A 177 27.11 12.40 -13.34
N ASN A 178 28.10 11.51 -13.52
CA ASN A 178 27.96 10.12 -13.12
C ASN A 178 29.27 9.44 -12.71
N ILE A 179 30.34 10.19 -12.53
CA ILE A 179 31.66 9.67 -12.15
C ILE A 179 32.02 10.06 -10.71
N ASP A 180 31.87 11.31 -10.36
CA ASP A 180 32.21 11.85 -9.02
C ASP A 180 30.99 12.06 -8.14
N ARG A 181 30.04 12.86 -8.59
CA ARG A 181 28.72 13.09 -7.99
C ARG A 181 27.65 12.77 -9.02
N TYR A 182 26.63 12.03 -8.64
CA TYR A 182 25.52 11.72 -9.54
C TYR A 182 24.54 12.89 -9.61
N GLY A 183 23.99 13.20 -10.78
CA GLY A 183 22.91 14.17 -10.96
C GLY A 183 23.31 15.64 -10.87
N CYS A 184 24.59 15.96 -10.81
CA CYS A 184 25.05 17.36 -10.75
C CYS A 184 25.38 17.91 -12.14
N VAL A 185 25.55 19.24 -12.23
CA VAL A 185 25.90 19.93 -13.49
C VAL A 185 27.18 19.37 -14.08
N ASP A 186 27.12 18.97 -15.34
CA ASP A 186 28.22 18.49 -16.16
C ASP A 186 28.11 19.15 -17.54
N THR A 187 28.77 20.29 -17.73
CA THR A 187 28.56 21.15 -18.89
C THR A 187 29.05 20.52 -20.20
N ASP A 188 30.10 19.71 -20.18
CA ASP A 188 30.67 19.13 -21.38
C ASP A 188 30.36 17.64 -21.58
N GLY A 189 29.76 17.00 -20.56
CA GLY A 189 29.26 15.62 -20.66
C GLY A 189 30.33 14.56 -20.49
N ASP A 190 31.43 14.83 -19.79
CA ASP A 190 32.48 13.85 -19.55
C ASP A 190 32.20 12.97 -18.30
N GLY A 191 31.16 13.27 -17.56
CA GLY A 191 30.69 12.55 -16.38
C GLY A 191 31.17 13.12 -15.04
N ILE A 192 32.07 14.10 -15.08
CA ILE A 192 32.61 14.77 -13.88
C ILE A 192 31.85 16.07 -13.67
N SER A 193 31.40 16.32 -12.43
CA SER A 193 30.57 17.46 -12.12
C SER A 193 31.37 18.78 -12.13
N ASP A 194 30.73 19.83 -12.66
CA ASP A 194 31.24 21.19 -12.59
C ASP A 194 31.46 21.63 -11.13
N PRO A 195 32.40 22.53 -10.85
CA PRO A 195 32.58 23.09 -9.49
C PRO A 195 31.37 23.94 -9.08
N ASP A 196 30.99 23.83 -7.82
CA ASP A 196 30.00 24.67 -7.15
C ASP A 196 30.49 25.17 -5.78
N ASP A 197 29.59 25.74 -4.97
CA ASP A 197 29.93 26.28 -3.65
C ASP A 197 30.30 25.19 -2.61
N GLU A 198 29.86 23.96 -2.82
CA GLU A 198 30.05 22.80 -1.92
C GLU A 198 31.07 21.80 -2.47
N TRP A 199 31.32 21.79 -3.77
CA TRP A 199 32.23 20.90 -4.47
C TRP A 199 33.18 21.68 -5.37
N THR A 200 34.41 21.82 -4.92
CA THR A 200 35.41 22.65 -5.58
C THR A 200 36.46 21.83 -6.36
N LEU A 201 37.33 22.53 -7.10
CA LEU A 201 38.47 21.87 -7.77
C LEU A 201 39.37 21.11 -6.79
N SER A 202 39.43 21.53 -5.52
CA SER A 202 40.21 20.81 -4.49
C SER A 202 39.52 19.55 -3.98
N ASP A 203 38.23 19.41 -4.22
CA ASP A 203 37.43 18.22 -3.88
C ASP A 203 37.37 17.22 -5.03
N GLY A 204 37.74 17.62 -6.24
CA GLY A 204 37.78 16.78 -7.42
C GLY A 204 36.84 17.21 -8.55
N ALA A 205 36.20 18.39 -8.44
CA ALA A 205 35.35 18.93 -9.49
C ALA A 205 36.10 19.11 -10.82
N ASP A 206 35.33 19.19 -11.91
CA ASP A 206 35.89 19.39 -13.24
C ASP A 206 36.66 20.72 -13.37
N ALA A 207 37.93 20.61 -13.73
CA ALA A 207 38.80 21.77 -13.96
C ALA A 207 38.72 22.30 -15.39
N CYS A 208 38.05 21.55 -16.31
CA CYS A 208 37.94 21.88 -17.72
C CYS A 208 36.49 21.88 -18.24
N ILE A 209 35.59 22.47 -17.52
CA ILE A 209 34.11 22.51 -17.66
C ILE A 209 33.50 22.65 -19.06
N SER A 210 34.27 22.83 -20.09
CA SER A 210 33.83 23.00 -21.48
C SER A 210 34.62 22.14 -22.46
N GLY A 211 35.41 21.20 -21.98
CA GLY A 211 36.29 20.44 -22.80
C GLY A 211 36.47 19.02 -22.29
N VAL A 212 35.60 18.11 -22.76
CA VAL A 212 35.57 16.67 -22.40
C VAL A 212 36.96 16.11 -22.17
N GLY A 213 37.20 15.55 -20.98
CA GLY A 213 38.48 15.01 -20.61
C GLY A 213 38.39 13.75 -19.75
N ASN A 214 39.53 13.25 -19.34
CA ASN A 214 39.63 12.02 -18.58
C ASN A 214 40.82 12.00 -17.60
N SER A 215 41.46 13.16 -17.38
CA SER A 215 42.54 13.25 -16.41
C SER A 215 41.98 13.16 -14.97
N THR A 216 42.76 12.52 -14.11
CA THR A 216 42.34 12.25 -12.72
C THR A 216 43.42 12.61 -11.69
N ALA A 217 44.64 12.94 -12.15
CA ALA A 217 45.77 13.10 -11.24
C ALA A 217 46.15 14.56 -10.92
N ASP A 218 45.98 15.48 -11.86
CA ASP A 218 46.35 16.91 -11.65
C ASP A 218 45.15 17.85 -11.82
N ARG A 219 44.49 17.82 -12.98
CA ARG A 219 43.33 18.63 -13.35
C ARG A 219 42.20 17.73 -13.78
N THR A 220 41.42 17.31 -12.84
CA THR A 220 40.29 16.39 -13.07
C THR A 220 39.41 16.90 -14.20
N GLY A 221 38.96 16.03 -15.12
CA GLY A 221 38.11 16.39 -16.25
C GLY A 221 38.83 17.06 -17.43
N CYS A 222 40.15 17.27 -17.37
CA CYS A 222 40.87 17.82 -18.52
C CYS A 222 41.33 16.73 -19.46
N PHE A 223 41.65 17.13 -20.69
CA PHE A 223 42.11 16.19 -21.73
C PHE A 223 43.46 15.59 -21.34
N ASP A 224 43.50 14.28 -21.26
CA ASP A 224 44.69 13.45 -21.07
C ASP A 224 45.01 12.73 -22.39
N GLY A 225 46.07 13.13 -23.04
CA GLY A 225 46.39 12.70 -24.39
C GLY A 225 47.07 11.34 -24.51
N ASP A 226 47.71 10.85 -23.45
CA ASP A 226 48.42 9.58 -23.45
C ASP A 226 47.89 8.57 -22.43
N GLY A 227 46.92 8.97 -21.60
CA GLY A 227 46.20 8.09 -20.66
C GLY A 227 46.98 7.82 -19.39
N ASP A 228 47.89 8.69 -18.97
CA ASP A 228 48.65 8.54 -17.72
C ASP A 228 47.98 9.18 -16.51
N GLY A 229 46.80 9.84 -16.70
CA GLY A 229 46.01 10.50 -15.69
C GLY A 229 46.33 11.99 -15.52
N TYR A 230 47.31 12.54 -16.18
CA TYR A 230 47.68 13.96 -16.16
C TYR A 230 47.19 14.69 -17.43
N SER A 231 46.83 15.96 -17.30
CA SER A 231 46.33 16.78 -18.42
C SER A 231 47.42 17.54 -19.16
#